data_8173478b79a1474afda994a389ab626c
#
_entry.id   8173478b79a1474afda994a389ab626c
#
_cell.length_a   1.000
_cell.length_b   1.000
_cell.length_c   1.000
_cell.angle_alpha   90.00
_cell.angle_beta   90.00
_cell.angle_gamma   90.00
#
_symmetry.space_group_name_H-M   'P 1'
#
loop_
_entity.id
_entity.type
_entity.pdbx_description
1 polymer ?
#
loop_
_entity_poly.entity_id
_entity_poly.type
_entity_poly.pdbx_seq_one_letter_code
_entity_poly.pdbx_strand_id
1 'polypeptide(L)'
;TRVGVAGTGSYGAGLSRALNAAGLTVVEVARQDRQARRRRGKSDPLDAHQAAVAVLAGTDTAIPKSGDGAVESMRILLAERRSAAKARAQVMNQIHALLITAPELVRQAFRALSGQRLVNTLARTRPGSEASADPAVVARQTLRRFAVRQLTMQAEIDLIEQQLDLLVRQVNPTLLSLSGVGPVTAATLLVAAGDNPDRLGSRASFAALAGVAPIPASSGQRTRHRLSRGGNRHANAALHRIVLLRIRHREPRTMAYFERRRAEQLTDRDIMRCLKRHVANEVYAALLNPAADNPAGRELRAHRQAIGIPISVLAASLGVPYQRLRRLEIGTRADPELERRATIALDAISPPQTA
;
A
#
# COMPACT_ATOMS: atom_id res chain seq x y z
N THR A 1 24.81 -7.93 -26.55
CA THR A 1 23.66 -8.80 -26.92
C THR A 1 22.46 -8.43 -26.06
N ARG A 2 21.27 -8.29 -26.69
CA ARG A 2 20.00 -8.07 -26.00
C ARG A 2 19.18 -9.36 -26.00
N VAL A 3 18.53 -9.67 -24.88
CA VAL A 3 17.72 -10.89 -24.70
C VAL A 3 16.33 -10.51 -24.27
N GLY A 4 15.32 -10.90 -25.05
CA GLY A 4 13.91 -10.68 -24.70
C GLY A 4 13.43 -11.76 -23.73
N VAL A 5 12.92 -11.35 -22.57
CA VAL A 5 12.37 -12.27 -21.55
C VAL A 5 10.93 -11.88 -21.23
N ALA A 6 10.01 -12.83 -21.38
CA ALA A 6 8.62 -12.66 -20.94
C ALA A 6 8.46 -13.04 -19.47
N GLY A 7 7.61 -12.30 -18.75
CA GLY A 7 7.28 -12.62 -17.37
C GLY A 7 8.43 -12.48 -16.37
N THR A 8 9.27 -11.47 -16.54
CA THR A 8 10.44 -11.16 -15.70
C THR A 8 10.09 -10.96 -14.21
N GLY A 9 8.85 -10.65 -13.87
CA GLY A 9 8.35 -10.57 -12.50
C GLY A 9 7.71 -11.87 -11.97
N SER A 10 7.82 -13.00 -12.70
CA SER A 10 7.24 -14.30 -12.34
C SER A 10 8.14 -15.45 -12.76
N TYR A 11 7.70 -16.31 -13.68
CA TYR A 11 8.49 -17.48 -14.11
C TYR A 11 9.82 -17.13 -14.80
N GLY A 12 9.91 -15.98 -15.48
CA GLY A 12 11.13 -15.47 -16.10
C GLY A 12 12.10 -14.76 -15.13
N ALA A 13 11.76 -14.62 -13.85
CA ALA A 13 12.57 -13.84 -12.91
C ALA A 13 13.97 -14.45 -12.67
N GLY A 14 14.06 -15.78 -12.52
CA GLY A 14 15.33 -16.47 -12.36
C GLY A 14 16.24 -16.32 -13.58
N LEU A 15 15.68 -16.52 -14.77
CA LEU A 15 16.39 -16.35 -16.05
C LEU A 15 16.86 -14.89 -16.21
N SER A 16 16.00 -13.91 -15.94
CA SER A 16 16.36 -12.49 -16.02
C SER A 16 17.56 -12.15 -15.13
N ARG A 17 17.57 -12.63 -13.89
CA ARG A 17 18.71 -12.43 -12.96
C ARG A 17 19.98 -13.10 -13.45
N ALA A 18 19.90 -14.34 -13.92
CA ALA A 18 21.06 -15.06 -14.45
C ALA A 18 21.66 -14.38 -15.68
N LEU A 19 20.84 -13.91 -16.60
CA LEU A 19 21.29 -13.18 -17.79
C LEU A 19 21.93 -11.83 -17.43
N ASN A 20 21.34 -11.07 -16.50
CA ASN A 20 21.92 -9.83 -16.01
C ASN A 20 23.26 -10.07 -15.31
N ALA A 21 23.38 -11.12 -14.49
CA ALA A 21 24.64 -11.50 -13.84
C ALA A 21 25.72 -11.89 -14.86
N ALA A 22 25.32 -12.44 -16.01
CA ALA A 22 26.22 -12.75 -17.12
C ALA A 22 26.54 -11.51 -18.02
N GLY A 23 26.13 -10.30 -17.63
CA GLY A 23 26.39 -9.06 -18.37
C GLY A 23 25.54 -8.89 -19.63
N LEU A 24 24.46 -9.64 -19.79
CA LEU A 24 23.56 -9.53 -20.93
C LEU A 24 22.44 -8.51 -20.64
N THR A 25 22.10 -7.69 -21.64
CA THR A 25 20.99 -6.74 -21.52
C THR A 25 19.66 -7.45 -21.66
N VAL A 26 18.89 -7.52 -20.59
CA VAL A 26 17.54 -8.11 -20.62
C VAL A 26 16.51 -7.04 -20.96
N VAL A 27 15.61 -7.37 -21.88
CA VAL A 27 14.45 -6.56 -22.25
C VAL A 27 13.19 -7.30 -21.82
N GLU A 28 12.33 -6.62 -21.06
CA GLU A 28 11.03 -7.18 -20.68
C GLU A 28 10.09 -7.15 -21.87
N VAL A 29 9.68 -8.32 -22.33
CA VAL A 29 8.74 -8.44 -23.46
C VAL A 29 7.32 -8.49 -22.92
N ALA A 30 6.47 -7.62 -23.46
CA ALA A 30 5.06 -7.61 -23.13
C ALA A 30 4.37 -8.92 -23.54
N ARG A 31 3.25 -9.25 -22.90
CA ARG A 31 2.45 -10.41 -23.31
C ARG A 31 2.04 -10.26 -24.76
N GLN A 32 2.30 -11.31 -25.50
CA GLN A 32 1.99 -11.44 -26.94
C GLN A 32 0.55 -11.06 -27.27
N ASP A 33 0.38 -10.59 -28.52
CA ASP A 33 -0.93 -10.28 -29.08
C ASP A 33 -1.86 -11.50 -29.00
N ARG A 34 -3.04 -11.28 -28.42
CA ARG A 34 -4.09 -12.31 -28.31
C ARG A 34 -4.50 -12.87 -29.68
N GLN A 35 -4.35 -12.10 -30.75
CA GLN A 35 -4.72 -12.49 -32.10
C GLN A 35 -3.74 -13.49 -32.67
N ALA A 36 -2.42 -13.31 -32.45
CA ALA A 36 -1.39 -14.27 -32.82
C ALA A 36 -1.58 -15.61 -32.10
N ARG A 37 -1.90 -15.59 -30.80
CA ARG A 37 -2.22 -16.78 -30.00
C ARG A 37 -3.46 -17.54 -30.49
N ARG A 38 -4.49 -16.84 -30.92
CA ARG A 38 -5.70 -17.49 -31.49
C ARG A 38 -5.41 -18.20 -32.80
N ARG A 39 -4.49 -17.68 -33.62
CA ARG A 39 -4.17 -18.23 -34.95
C ARG A 39 -3.16 -19.36 -34.92
N ARG A 40 -2.17 -19.32 -33.99
CA ARG A 40 -1.00 -20.21 -33.97
C ARG A 40 -0.90 -21.08 -32.74
N GLY A 41 -1.83 -20.98 -31.80
CA GLY A 41 -1.78 -21.68 -30.52
C GLY A 41 -0.73 -21.11 -29.55
N LYS A 42 -0.34 -21.91 -28.55
CA LYS A 42 0.68 -21.57 -27.55
C LYS A 42 1.75 -22.66 -27.57
N SER A 43 2.99 -22.28 -27.84
CA SER A 43 4.15 -23.12 -27.68
C SER A 43 5.37 -22.30 -27.25
N ASP A 44 6.28 -22.87 -26.50
CA ASP A 44 7.46 -22.18 -26.00
C ASP A 44 8.39 -21.68 -27.12
N PRO A 45 8.64 -22.44 -28.22
CA PRO A 45 9.41 -21.95 -29.37
C PRO A 45 8.75 -20.71 -30.04
N LEU A 46 7.42 -20.67 -30.14
CA LEU A 46 6.71 -19.54 -30.72
C LEU A 46 6.82 -18.32 -29.82
N ASP A 47 6.71 -18.52 -28.49
CA ASP A 47 6.85 -17.47 -27.49
C ASP A 47 8.26 -16.87 -27.53
N ALA A 48 9.32 -17.71 -27.61
CA ALA A 48 10.72 -17.29 -27.74
C ALA A 48 10.99 -16.53 -29.05
N HIS A 49 10.49 -17.03 -30.19
CA HIS A 49 10.62 -16.36 -31.49
C HIS A 49 9.98 -14.97 -31.48
N GLN A 50 8.78 -14.85 -30.93
CA GLN A 50 8.07 -13.54 -30.86
C GLN A 50 8.78 -12.57 -29.91
N ALA A 51 9.38 -13.07 -28.81
CA ALA A 51 10.18 -12.23 -27.93
C ALA A 51 11.43 -11.69 -28.66
N ALA A 52 12.10 -12.52 -29.44
CA ALA A 52 13.25 -12.10 -30.24
C ALA A 52 12.85 -11.05 -31.30
N VAL A 53 11.76 -11.28 -32.03
CA VAL A 53 11.23 -10.35 -33.03
C VAL A 53 10.86 -9.00 -32.42
N ALA A 54 10.21 -8.99 -31.24
CA ALA A 54 9.83 -7.75 -30.54
C ALA A 54 11.05 -6.91 -30.14
N VAL A 55 12.12 -7.56 -29.67
CA VAL A 55 13.38 -6.89 -29.32
C VAL A 55 14.11 -6.37 -30.56
N LEU A 56 14.18 -7.16 -31.62
CA LEU A 56 14.80 -6.76 -32.89
C LEU A 56 14.08 -5.59 -33.56
N ALA A 57 12.75 -5.62 -33.54
CA ALA A 57 11.92 -4.54 -34.08
C ALA A 57 11.90 -3.28 -33.21
N GLY A 58 12.47 -3.33 -32.00
CA GLY A 58 12.45 -2.21 -31.04
C GLY A 58 11.05 -1.85 -30.52
N THR A 59 10.08 -2.76 -30.65
CA THR A 59 8.70 -2.55 -30.16
C THR A 59 8.62 -2.69 -28.64
N ASP A 60 9.46 -3.53 -28.07
CA ASP A 60 9.61 -3.69 -26.63
C ASP A 60 11.01 -3.18 -26.21
N THR A 61 11.02 -2.18 -25.35
CA THR A 61 12.26 -1.54 -24.85
C THR A 61 12.28 -1.47 -23.31
N ALA A 62 11.29 -2.07 -22.64
CA ALA A 62 11.15 -1.97 -21.22
C ALA A 62 12.27 -2.70 -20.48
N ILE A 63 12.93 -1.99 -19.57
CA ILE A 63 13.93 -2.57 -18.68
C ILE A 63 13.17 -3.32 -17.56
N PRO A 64 13.47 -4.60 -17.30
CA PRO A 64 12.86 -5.33 -16.21
C PRO A 64 13.25 -4.73 -14.84
N LYS A 65 12.48 -5.03 -13.82
CA LYS A 65 12.88 -4.74 -12.45
C LYS A 65 14.09 -5.59 -12.09
N SER A 66 15.05 -5.04 -11.33
CA SER A 66 16.23 -5.79 -10.89
C SER A 66 15.84 -7.00 -10.02
N GLY A 67 14.88 -6.79 -9.10
CA GLY A 67 14.30 -7.88 -8.29
C GLY A 67 15.29 -8.48 -7.29
N ASP A 68 16.21 -7.69 -6.76
CA ASP A 68 17.31 -8.12 -5.88
C ASP A 68 17.52 -7.20 -4.65
N GLY A 69 16.82 -6.07 -4.59
CA GLY A 69 17.00 -5.07 -3.55
C GLY A 69 15.87 -5.01 -2.51
N ALA A 70 15.86 -3.92 -1.76
CA ALA A 70 14.86 -3.64 -0.72
C ALA A 70 13.42 -3.61 -1.25
N VAL A 71 13.23 -3.22 -2.52
CA VAL A 71 11.90 -3.19 -3.15
C VAL A 71 11.38 -4.63 -3.39
N GLU A 72 12.25 -5.57 -3.71
CA GLU A 72 11.87 -6.99 -3.81
C GLU A 72 11.52 -7.55 -2.43
N SER A 73 12.26 -7.20 -1.39
CA SER A 73 11.90 -7.54 0.00
C SER A 73 10.52 -7.02 0.37
N MET A 74 10.21 -5.77 0.03
CA MET A 74 8.86 -5.20 0.21
C MET A 74 7.79 -5.99 -0.58
N ARG A 75 8.10 -6.46 -1.79
CA ARG A 75 7.16 -7.26 -2.60
C ARG A 75 6.79 -8.57 -1.91
N ILE A 76 7.77 -9.25 -1.32
CA ILE A 76 7.59 -10.49 -0.56
C ILE A 76 6.72 -10.23 0.67
N LEU A 77 7.09 -9.24 1.49
CA LEU A 77 6.32 -8.85 2.69
C LEU A 77 4.88 -8.43 2.37
N LEU A 78 4.67 -7.71 1.27
CA LEU A 78 3.32 -7.36 0.81
C LEU A 78 2.51 -8.57 0.36
N ALA A 79 3.14 -9.62 -0.17
CA ALA A 79 2.45 -10.86 -0.51
C ALA A 79 2.01 -11.61 0.76
N GLU A 80 2.89 -11.76 1.73
CA GLU A 80 2.64 -12.34 3.04
C GLU A 80 1.52 -11.58 3.77
N ARG A 81 1.65 -10.25 3.89
CA ARG A 81 0.62 -9.40 4.49
C ARG A 81 -0.78 -9.58 3.86
N ARG A 82 -0.85 -9.71 2.53
CA ARG A 82 -2.13 -9.95 1.85
C ARG A 82 -2.71 -11.32 2.21
N SER A 83 -1.87 -12.33 2.33
CA SER A 83 -2.27 -13.68 2.76
C SER A 83 -2.82 -13.64 4.19
N ALA A 84 -2.08 -13.08 5.13
CA ALA A 84 -2.47 -12.94 6.53
C ALA A 84 -3.77 -12.12 6.69
N ALA A 85 -3.90 -11.00 5.98
CA ALA A 85 -5.11 -10.17 6.01
C ALA A 85 -6.34 -10.92 5.47
N LYS A 86 -6.19 -11.72 4.41
CA LYS A 86 -7.26 -12.55 3.86
C LYS A 86 -7.66 -13.65 4.85
N ALA A 87 -6.69 -14.34 5.44
CA ALA A 87 -6.93 -15.38 6.44
C ALA A 87 -7.61 -14.80 7.68
N ARG A 88 -7.18 -13.64 8.17
CA ARG A 88 -7.80 -12.93 9.29
C ARG A 88 -9.27 -12.58 9.01
N ALA A 89 -9.58 -12.07 7.82
CA ALA A 89 -10.95 -11.76 7.42
C ALA A 89 -11.83 -13.03 7.35
N GLN A 90 -11.28 -14.13 6.84
CA GLN A 90 -11.96 -15.42 6.79
C GLN A 90 -12.29 -15.94 8.20
N VAL A 91 -11.34 -15.89 9.12
CA VAL A 91 -11.56 -16.29 10.52
C VAL A 91 -12.66 -15.44 11.17
N MET A 92 -12.68 -14.14 10.90
CA MET A 92 -13.73 -13.25 11.41
C MET A 92 -15.12 -13.64 10.90
N ASN A 93 -15.23 -13.97 9.61
CA ASN A 93 -16.47 -14.47 9.04
C ASN A 93 -16.89 -15.82 9.67
N GLN A 94 -15.95 -16.71 9.98
CA GLN A 94 -16.22 -17.98 10.67
C GLN A 94 -16.72 -17.75 12.10
N ILE A 95 -16.16 -16.78 12.84
CA ILE A 95 -16.66 -16.39 14.16
C ILE A 95 -18.13 -15.94 14.06
N HIS A 96 -18.43 -15.05 13.12
CA HIS A 96 -19.80 -14.56 12.93
C HIS A 96 -20.76 -15.66 12.53
N ALA A 97 -20.39 -16.53 11.59
CA ALA A 97 -21.21 -17.65 11.14
C ALA A 97 -21.52 -18.63 12.28
N LEU A 98 -20.49 -18.98 13.09
CA LEU A 98 -20.68 -19.86 14.23
C LEU A 98 -21.56 -19.21 15.31
N LEU A 99 -21.42 -17.93 15.59
CA LEU A 99 -22.27 -17.21 16.53
C LEU A 99 -23.75 -17.21 16.10
N ILE A 100 -24.03 -17.14 14.81
CA ILE A 100 -25.41 -17.19 14.28
C ILE A 100 -26.06 -18.56 14.56
N THR A 101 -25.31 -19.64 14.42
CA THR A 101 -25.82 -21.02 14.55
C THR A 101 -25.61 -21.66 15.94
N ALA A 102 -24.89 -20.98 16.83
CA ALA A 102 -24.59 -21.48 18.16
C ALA A 102 -25.83 -21.59 19.03
N PRO A 103 -25.83 -22.47 20.06
CA PRO A 103 -26.88 -22.54 21.07
C PRO A 103 -27.17 -21.19 21.72
N GLU A 104 -28.41 -20.94 22.09
CA GLU A 104 -28.91 -19.65 22.53
C GLU A 104 -28.08 -19.03 23.68
N LEU A 105 -27.69 -19.85 24.66
CA LEU A 105 -26.84 -19.41 25.76
C LEU A 105 -25.49 -18.82 25.31
N VAL A 106 -24.91 -19.38 24.24
CA VAL A 106 -23.66 -18.87 23.66
C VAL A 106 -23.93 -17.58 22.90
N ARG A 107 -25.01 -17.54 22.11
CA ARG A 107 -25.41 -16.34 21.35
C ARG A 107 -25.66 -15.15 22.27
N GLN A 108 -26.44 -15.33 23.33
CA GLN A 108 -26.76 -14.28 24.29
C GLN A 108 -25.52 -13.73 24.99
N ALA A 109 -24.57 -14.61 25.36
CA ALA A 109 -23.34 -14.22 26.04
C ALA A 109 -22.48 -13.23 25.22
N PHE A 110 -22.54 -13.29 23.89
CA PHE A 110 -21.70 -12.46 23.01
C PHE A 110 -22.46 -11.47 22.12
N ARG A 111 -23.79 -11.45 22.21
CA ARG A 111 -24.69 -10.64 21.35
C ARG A 111 -24.35 -9.15 21.33
N ALA A 112 -23.92 -8.58 22.46
CA ALA A 112 -23.62 -7.16 22.58
C ALA A 112 -22.20 -6.79 22.12
N LEU A 113 -21.40 -7.78 21.70
CA LEU A 113 -20.00 -7.58 21.35
C LEU A 113 -19.80 -7.60 19.82
N SER A 114 -18.90 -6.74 19.36
CA SER A 114 -18.51 -6.69 17.94
C SER A 114 -17.04 -6.33 17.77
N GLY A 115 -16.52 -6.58 16.58
CA GLY A 115 -15.17 -6.19 16.21
C GLY A 115 -14.09 -6.71 17.17
N GLN A 116 -13.13 -5.88 17.53
CA GLN A 116 -12.00 -6.28 18.38
C GLN A 116 -12.41 -6.65 19.82
N ARG A 117 -13.47 -6.02 20.35
CA ARG A 117 -13.98 -6.38 21.69
C ARG A 117 -14.49 -7.82 21.71
N LEU A 118 -15.21 -8.26 20.69
CA LEU A 118 -15.67 -9.63 20.56
C LEU A 118 -14.47 -10.60 20.55
N VAL A 119 -13.49 -10.36 19.68
CA VAL A 119 -12.31 -11.21 19.55
C VAL A 119 -11.55 -11.31 20.88
N ASN A 120 -11.28 -10.19 21.52
CA ASN A 120 -10.54 -10.15 22.79
C ASN A 120 -11.30 -10.89 23.91
N THR A 121 -12.63 -10.75 23.95
CA THR A 121 -13.46 -11.46 24.93
C THR A 121 -13.44 -12.96 24.67
N LEU A 122 -13.66 -13.39 23.44
CA LEU A 122 -13.63 -14.81 23.06
C LEU A 122 -12.28 -15.47 23.35
N ALA A 123 -11.17 -14.79 23.05
CA ALA A 123 -9.83 -15.31 23.31
C ALA A 123 -9.54 -15.54 24.81
N ARG A 124 -10.14 -14.72 25.69
CA ARG A 124 -10.00 -14.82 27.15
C ARG A 124 -10.91 -15.86 27.79
N THR A 125 -11.90 -16.40 27.08
CA THR A 125 -12.78 -17.45 27.62
C THR A 125 -11.99 -18.72 27.97
N ARG A 126 -12.46 -19.48 28.95
CA ARG A 126 -11.86 -20.76 29.40
C ARG A 126 -12.90 -21.88 29.35
N PRO A 127 -13.32 -22.32 28.16
CA PRO A 127 -14.41 -23.29 28.00
C PRO A 127 -14.02 -24.75 28.34
N GLY A 128 -12.87 -24.99 28.96
CA GLY A 128 -12.30 -26.33 29.07
C GLY A 128 -11.63 -26.79 27.77
N SER A 129 -10.85 -27.87 27.85
CA SER A 129 -10.14 -28.46 26.70
C SER A 129 -10.59 -29.86 26.36
N GLU A 130 -11.40 -30.52 27.22
CA GLU A 130 -11.87 -31.90 27.05
C GLU A 130 -12.89 -32.00 25.92
N ALA A 131 -12.96 -33.17 25.30
CA ALA A 131 -14.01 -33.51 24.34
C ALA A 131 -15.36 -33.48 25.03
N SER A 132 -16.36 -32.87 24.38
CA SER A 132 -17.70 -32.75 24.92
C SER A 132 -18.74 -33.06 23.84
N ALA A 133 -19.82 -33.73 24.25
CA ALA A 133 -21.01 -33.93 23.41
C ALA A 133 -21.97 -32.72 23.48
N ASP A 134 -21.74 -31.76 24.40
CA ASP A 134 -22.53 -30.54 24.51
C ASP A 134 -22.15 -29.53 23.43
N PRO A 135 -23.06 -29.20 22.50
CA PRO A 135 -22.81 -28.22 21.44
C PRO A 135 -22.42 -26.83 21.97
N ALA A 136 -22.89 -26.41 23.15
CA ALA A 136 -22.57 -25.11 23.72
C ALA A 136 -21.10 -25.05 24.19
N VAL A 137 -20.60 -26.16 24.76
CA VAL A 137 -19.16 -26.26 25.14
C VAL A 137 -18.28 -26.25 23.91
N VAL A 138 -18.60 -27.07 22.89
CA VAL A 138 -17.83 -27.17 21.64
C VAL A 138 -17.84 -25.84 20.88
N ALA A 139 -18.98 -25.15 20.83
CA ALA A 139 -19.06 -23.83 20.20
C ALA A 139 -18.13 -22.80 20.91
N ARG A 140 -18.12 -22.74 22.25
CA ARG A 140 -17.23 -21.86 23.01
C ARG A 140 -15.75 -22.20 22.79
N GLN A 141 -15.39 -23.48 22.76
CA GLN A 141 -14.01 -23.93 22.47
C GLN A 141 -13.58 -23.50 21.06
N THR A 142 -14.45 -23.68 20.08
CA THR A 142 -14.18 -23.33 18.67
C THR A 142 -14.07 -21.82 18.49
N LEU A 143 -14.98 -21.04 19.07
CA LEU A 143 -14.94 -19.58 19.05
C LEU A 143 -13.63 -19.04 19.67
N ARG A 144 -13.18 -19.63 20.79
CA ARG A 144 -11.89 -19.26 21.39
C ARG A 144 -10.72 -19.55 20.45
N ARG A 145 -10.67 -20.74 19.84
CA ARG A 145 -9.61 -21.09 18.87
C ARG A 145 -9.58 -20.14 17.68
N PHE A 146 -10.74 -19.77 17.14
CA PHE A 146 -10.85 -18.78 16.08
C PHE A 146 -10.37 -17.40 16.52
N ALA A 147 -10.74 -16.96 17.72
CA ALA A 147 -10.33 -15.67 18.24
C ALA A 147 -8.80 -15.59 18.47
N VAL A 148 -8.19 -16.65 19.04
CA VAL A 148 -6.73 -16.73 19.18
C VAL A 148 -6.05 -16.68 17.82
N ARG A 149 -6.53 -17.46 16.83
CA ARG A 149 -6.00 -17.41 15.45
C ARG A 149 -6.09 -16.01 14.84
N GLN A 150 -7.21 -15.31 15.04
CA GLN A 150 -7.39 -13.95 14.55
C GLN A 150 -6.36 -12.98 15.16
N LEU A 151 -6.07 -13.10 16.47
CA LEU A 151 -5.06 -12.30 17.15
C LEU A 151 -3.65 -12.62 16.64
N THR A 152 -3.33 -13.88 16.40
CA THR A 152 -2.04 -14.29 15.82
C THR A 152 -1.85 -13.67 14.43
N MET A 153 -2.88 -13.74 13.56
CA MET A 153 -2.82 -13.10 12.23
C MET A 153 -2.67 -11.57 12.32
N GLN A 154 -3.28 -10.95 13.32
CA GLN A 154 -3.11 -9.50 13.54
C GLN A 154 -1.67 -9.17 13.94
N ALA A 155 -1.09 -9.91 14.88
CA ALA A 155 0.30 -9.70 15.30
C ALA A 155 1.30 -9.89 14.14
N GLU A 156 1.06 -10.90 13.28
CA GLU A 156 1.85 -11.11 12.06
C GLU A 156 1.75 -9.90 11.11
N ILE A 157 0.53 -9.38 10.88
CA ILE A 157 0.33 -8.20 10.04
C ILE A 157 1.06 -6.98 10.62
N ASP A 158 0.98 -6.76 11.93
CA ASP A 158 1.61 -5.62 12.60
C ASP A 158 3.14 -5.69 12.48
N LEU A 159 3.74 -6.87 12.64
CA LEU A 159 5.17 -7.11 12.43
C LEU A 159 5.60 -6.80 10.98
N ILE A 160 4.85 -7.31 10.01
CA ILE A 160 5.13 -7.06 8.59
C ILE A 160 5.02 -5.54 8.28
N GLU A 161 4.03 -4.85 8.83
CA GLU A 161 3.87 -3.41 8.63
C GLU A 161 5.02 -2.60 9.22
N GLN A 162 5.57 -3.01 10.37
CA GLN A 162 6.79 -2.43 10.95
C GLN A 162 8.00 -2.63 10.05
N GLN A 163 8.21 -3.84 9.52
CA GLN A 163 9.29 -4.12 8.57
C GLN A 163 9.15 -3.30 7.28
N LEU A 164 7.93 -3.18 6.77
CA LEU A 164 7.65 -2.33 5.60
C LEU A 164 7.95 -0.85 5.88
N ASP A 165 7.64 -0.33 7.08
CA ASP A 165 7.96 1.05 7.44
C ASP A 165 9.47 1.31 7.43
N LEU A 166 10.26 0.40 8.00
CA LEU A 166 11.72 0.49 8.00
C LEU A 166 12.30 0.49 6.57
N LEU A 167 11.86 -0.45 5.72
CA LEU A 167 12.32 -0.54 4.35
C LEU A 167 11.91 0.67 3.50
N VAL A 168 10.68 1.18 3.67
CA VAL A 168 10.22 2.39 2.97
C VAL A 168 11.07 3.60 3.36
N ARG A 169 11.40 3.74 4.64
CA ARG A 169 12.26 4.85 5.12
C ARG A 169 13.67 4.76 4.55
N GLN A 170 14.21 3.55 4.47
CA GLN A 170 15.52 3.32 3.89
C GLN A 170 15.55 3.68 2.39
N VAL A 171 14.52 3.34 1.62
CA VAL A 171 14.49 3.53 0.17
C VAL A 171 13.98 4.90 -0.23
N ASN A 172 12.83 5.34 0.32
CA ASN A 172 12.22 6.62 -0.03
C ASN A 172 11.25 7.12 1.04
N PRO A 173 11.73 7.79 2.09
CA PRO A 173 10.89 8.35 3.14
C PRO A 173 9.98 9.48 2.63
N THR A 174 10.30 10.13 1.51
CA THR A 174 9.49 11.21 0.92
C THR A 174 8.04 10.77 0.65
N LEU A 175 7.82 9.51 0.28
CA LEU A 175 6.47 8.98 0.07
C LEU A 175 5.60 9.08 1.32
N LEU A 176 6.18 8.86 2.50
CA LEU A 176 5.47 8.96 3.78
C LEU A 176 5.07 10.41 4.12
N SER A 177 5.71 11.42 3.49
CA SER A 177 5.34 12.83 3.65
C SER A 177 4.01 13.17 2.99
N LEU A 178 3.58 12.39 2.02
CA LEU A 178 2.35 12.63 1.29
C LEU A 178 1.14 12.32 2.18
N SER A 179 0.16 13.21 2.20
CA SER A 179 -1.08 12.99 2.94
C SER A 179 -1.78 11.72 2.45
N GLY A 180 -2.22 10.86 3.37
CA GLY A 180 -2.90 9.61 3.07
C GLY A 180 -1.99 8.46 2.64
N VAL A 181 -0.66 8.64 2.67
CA VAL A 181 0.31 7.58 2.38
C VAL A 181 0.89 7.04 3.68
N GLY A 182 0.67 5.76 3.94
CA GLY A 182 1.29 5.00 5.02
C GLY A 182 2.27 3.94 4.46
N PRO A 183 2.97 3.18 5.34
CA PRO A 183 4.02 2.25 4.94
C PRO A 183 3.59 1.24 3.87
N VAL A 184 2.45 0.58 4.07
CA VAL A 184 1.90 -0.40 3.11
C VAL A 184 1.60 0.22 1.74
N THR A 185 1.07 1.44 1.74
CA THR A 185 0.74 2.15 0.50
C THR A 185 2.01 2.60 -0.22
N ALA A 186 2.98 3.15 0.51
CA ALA A 186 4.29 3.54 -0.01
C ALA A 186 5.05 2.33 -0.60
N ALA A 187 5.16 1.23 0.16
CA ALA A 187 5.76 -0.01 -0.31
C ALA A 187 5.08 -0.54 -1.59
N THR A 188 3.74 -0.50 -1.65
CA THR A 188 3.00 -0.92 -2.84
C THR A 188 3.35 -0.07 -4.07
N LEU A 189 3.54 1.23 -3.89
CA LEU A 189 3.92 2.15 -4.97
C LEU A 189 5.38 1.96 -5.39
N LEU A 190 6.30 1.75 -4.44
CA LEU A 190 7.70 1.40 -4.71
C LEU A 190 7.81 0.09 -5.48
N VAL A 191 7.10 -0.96 -5.05
CA VAL A 191 7.06 -2.24 -5.77
C VAL A 191 6.48 -2.08 -7.18
N ALA A 192 5.52 -1.21 -7.39
CA ALA A 192 5.01 -0.94 -8.72
C ALA A 192 6.04 -0.23 -9.61
N ALA A 193 6.76 0.76 -9.05
CA ALA A 193 7.82 1.48 -9.73
C ALA A 193 9.02 0.58 -10.09
N GLY A 194 9.48 -0.24 -9.14
CA GLY A 194 10.70 -1.08 -9.25
C GLY A 194 11.91 -0.42 -8.62
N ASP A 195 13.02 -1.16 -8.55
CA ASP A 195 14.28 -0.74 -7.95
C ASP A 195 15.08 0.23 -8.85
N ASN A 196 14.80 0.23 -10.14
CA ASN A 196 15.47 1.05 -11.15
C ASN A 196 14.58 2.25 -11.56
N PRO A 197 14.83 3.47 -11.02
CA PRO A 197 14.00 4.65 -11.26
C PRO A 197 13.99 5.11 -12.72
N ASP A 198 15.05 4.86 -13.48
CA ASP A 198 15.16 5.19 -14.91
C ASP A 198 14.09 4.54 -15.77
N ARG A 199 13.47 3.47 -15.25
CA ARG A 199 12.33 2.80 -15.84
C ARG A 199 11.08 3.69 -15.94
N LEU A 200 10.97 4.69 -15.09
CA LEU A 200 9.84 5.62 -15.01
C LEU A 200 10.09 6.86 -15.86
N GLY A 201 10.11 6.73 -17.18
CA GLY A 201 10.47 7.81 -18.10
C GLY A 201 9.63 9.10 -18.02
N SER A 202 8.38 9.06 -17.50
CA SER A 202 7.53 10.24 -17.40
C SER A 202 6.34 10.07 -16.44
N ARG A 203 5.72 11.20 -16.05
CA ARG A 203 4.43 11.20 -15.30
C ARG A 203 3.33 10.46 -16.06
N ALA A 204 3.35 10.51 -17.38
CA ALA A 204 2.37 9.82 -18.23
C ALA A 204 2.57 8.30 -18.19
N SER A 205 3.81 7.82 -18.31
CA SER A 205 4.15 6.40 -18.19
C SER A 205 3.84 5.84 -16.81
N PHE A 206 4.13 6.57 -15.73
CA PHE A 206 3.74 6.14 -14.39
C PHE A 206 2.23 6.06 -14.22
N ALA A 207 1.48 7.01 -14.78
CA ALA A 207 0.01 6.95 -14.74
C ALA A 207 -0.57 5.79 -15.55
N ALA A 208 0.03 5.46 -16.70
CA ALA A 208 -0.32 4.28 -17.47
C ALA A 208 -0.01 2.99 -16.69
N LEU A 209 1.18 2.90 -16.08
CA LEU A 209 1.58 1.80 -15.19
C LEU A 209 0.59 1.63 -14.03
N ALA A 210 0.15 2.72 -13.41
CA ALA A 210 -0.80 2.68 -12.30
C ALA A 210 -2.28 2.55 -12.75
N GLY A 211 -2.55 2.47 -14.05
CA GLY A 211 -3.91 2.34 -14.59
C GLY A 211 -4.80 3.56 -14.33
N VAL A 212 -4.21 4.77 -14.24
CA VAL A 212 -4.94 6.03 -14.02
C VAL A 212 -4.76 7.04 -15.18
N ALA A 213 -4.13 6.62 -16.26
CA ALA A 213 -4.08 7.40 -17.50
C ALA A 213 -5.47 7.46 -18.12
N PRO A 214 -5.95 8.64 -18.55
CA PRO A 214 -7.20 8.74 -19.29
C PRO A 214 -7.03 8.11 -20.67
N ILE A 215 -7.96 7.24 -21.05
CA ILE A 215 -8.00 6.68 -22.40
C ILE A 215 -9.05 7.44 -23.20
N PRO A 216 -8.69 8.13 -24.28
CA PRO A 216 -9.66 8.82 -25.15
C PRO A 216 -10.74 7.84 -25.65
N ALA A 217 -11.97 8.27 -25.58
CA ALA A 217 -13.13 7.52 -26.08
C ALA A 217 -14.13 8.50 -26.72
N SER A 218 -13.57 9.47 -27.44
CA SER A 218 -14.33 10.55 -28.12
C SER A 218 -14.90 10.06 -29.43
N SER A 219 -16.11 10.52 -29.76
CA SER A 219 -16.71 10.36 -31.05
C SER A 219 -17.43 11.65 -31.44
N GLY A 220 -17.12 12.20 -32.60
CA GLY A 220 -17.72 13.45 -33.09
C GLY A 220 -17.47 14.62 -32.13
N GLN A 221 -18.54 15.33 -31.77
CA GLN A 221 -18.48 16.55 -30.94
C GLN A 221 -18.28 16.29 -29.43
N ARG A 222 -18.28 15.03 -28.95
CA ARG A 222 -18.18 14.70 -27.53
C ARG A 222 -16.79 14.15 -27.17
N THR A 223 -16.06 14.91 -26.38
CA THR A 223 -14.79 14.44 -25.78
C THR A 223 -15.08 13.64 -24.51
N ARG A 224 -14.80 12.34 -24.53
CA ARG A 224 -14.93 11.44 -23.38
C ARG A 224 -13.64 10.68 -23.12
N HIS A 225 -13.46 10.27 -21.88
CA HIS A 225 -12.37 9.40 -21.49
C HIS A 225 -12.94 8.16 -20.81
N ARG A 226 -12.44 6.99 -21.20
CA ARG A 226 -12.78 5.72 -20.53
C ARG A 226 -11.72 5.32 -19.52
N LEU A 227 -12.12 4.45 -18.59
CA LEU A 227 -11.22 3.86 -17.60
C LEU A 227 -10.16 2.99 -18.29
N SER A 228 -8.89 3.17 -17.92
CA SER A 228 -7.84 2.20 -18.22
C SER A 228 -8.06 0.93 -17.39
N ARG A 229 -8.24 -0.21 -18.07
CA ARG A 229 -8.32 -1.54 -17.42
C ARG A 229 -6.96 -2.23 -17.37
N GLY A 230 -5.94 -1.63 -17.96
CA GLY A 230 -4.54 -2.06 -17.90
C GLY A 230 -3.84 -1.51 -16.67
N GLY A 231 -2.55 -1.80 -16.59
CA GLY A 231 -1.68 -1.33 -15.51
C GLY A 231 -1.73 -2.19 -14.24
N ASN A 232 -0.96 -1.75 -13.25
CA ASN A 232 -0.79 -2.45 -11.98
C ASN A 232 -2.01 -2.21 -11.06
N ARG A 233 -2.80 -3.27 -10.80
CA ARG A 233 -4.00 -3.20 -9.96
C ARG A 233 -3.71 -2.79 -8.52
N HIS A 234 -2.55 -3.17 -7.98
CA HIS A 234 -2.16 -2.82 -6.61
C HIS A 234 -1.82 -1.34 -6.50
N ALA A 235 -1.08 -0.80 -7.47
CA ALA A 235 -0.82 0.64 -7.55
C ALA A 235 -2.12 1.44 -7.71
N ASN A 236 -3.04 1.00 -8.57
CA ASN A 236 -4.35 1.63 -8.71
C ASN A 236 -5.15 1.66 -7.41
N ALA A 237 -5.18 0.53 -6.68
CA ALA A 237 -5.85 0.42 -5.39
C ALA A 237 -5.17 1.30 -4.32
N ALA A 238 -3.83 1.41 -4.34
CA ALA A 238 -3.07 2.29 -3.46
C ALA A 238 -3.44 3.76 -3.70
N LEU A 239 -3.43 4.22 -4.95
CA LEU A 239 -3.85 5.57 -5.31
C LEU A 239 -5.30 5.86 -4.92
N HIS A 240 -6.19 4.89 -5.11
CA HIS A 240 -7.60 5.02 -4.68
C HIS A 240 -7.72 5.19 -3.17
N ARG A 241 -6.99 4.38 -2.40
CA ARG A 241 -6.96 4.47 -0.93
C ARG A 241 -6.44 5.82 -0.45
N ILE A 242 -5.40 6.36 -1.08
CA ILE A 242 -4.88 7.70 -0.75
C ILE A 242 -5.98 8.75 -0.90
N VAL A 243 -6.70 8.74 -2.03
CA VAL A 243 -7.78 9.70 -2.28
C VAL A 243 -8.91 9.54 -1.25
N LEU A 244 -9.32 8.30 -0.94
CA LEU A 244 -10.34 8.05 0.08
C LEU A 244 -9.93 8.58 1.46
N LEU A 245 -8.67 8.34 1.87
CA LEU A 245 -8.17 8.84 3.14
C LEU A 245 -8.09 10.37 3.17
N ARG A 246 -7.68 11.01 2.08
CA ARG A 246 -7.67 12.49 1.97
C ARG A 246 -9.07 13.08 2.09
N ILE A 247 -10.06 12.47 1.44
CA ILE A 247 -11.47 12.90 1.55
C ILE A 247 -11.97 12.68 2.99
N ARG A 248 -11.73 11.49 3.57
CA ARG A 248 -12.14 11.17 4.94
C ARG A 248 -11.54 12.13 5.97
N HIS A 249 -10.28 12.50 5.82
CA HIS A 249 -9.58 13.44 6.71
C HIS A 249 -9.73 14.90 6.27
N ARG A 250 -10.61 15.18 5.29
CA ARG A 250 -10.90 16.53 4.78
C ARG A 250 -9.63 17.31 4.40
N GLU A 251 -8.70 16.65 3.69
CA GLU A 251 -7.47 17.29 3.25
C GLU A 251 -7.83 18.51 2.36
N PRO A 252 -7.39 19.73 2.70
CA PRO A 252 -7.94 20.97 2.14
C PRO A 252 -7.87 21.04 0.61
N ARG A 253 -6.72 20.68 0.01
CA ARG A 253 -6.53 20.74 -1.46
C ARG A 253 -7.44 19.73 -2.18
N THR A 254 -7.59 18.52 -1.62
CA THR A 254 -8.45 17.48 -2.17
C THR A 254 -9.92 17.88 -2.06
N MET A 255 -10.33 18.46 -0.93
CA MET A 255 -11.72 18.90 -0.75
C MET A 255 -12.07 20.07 -1.66
N ALA A 256 -11.21 21.09 -1.76
CA ALA A 256 -11.43 22.22 -2.66
C ALA A 256 -11.58 21.76 -4.13
N TYR A 257 -10.76 20.79 -4.56
CA TYR A 257 -10.89 20.19 -5.90
C TYR A 257 -12.20 19.42 -6.04
N PHE A 258 -12.55 18.61 -5.05
CA PHE A 258 -13.76 17.79 -5.05
C PHE A 258 -15.02 18.64 -5.17
N GLU A 259 -15.14 19.68 -4.34
CA GLU A 259 -16.29 20.59 -4.30
C GLU A 259 -16.43 21.38 -5.62
N ARG A 260 -15.32 21.94 -6.13
CA ARG A 260 -15.30 22.63 -7.43
C ARG A 260 -15.79 21.73 -8.56
N ARG A 261 -15.27 20.49 -8.66
CA ARG A 261 -15.65 19.58 -9.74
C ARG A 261 -17.09 19.08 -9.61
N ARG A 262 -17.59 18.99 -8.38
CA ARG A 262 -18.99 18.66 -8.12
C ARG A 262 -19.94 19.81 -8.56
N ALA A 263 -19.55 21.05 -8.33
CA ALA A 263 -20.26 22.22 -8.85
C ALA A 263 -20.29 22.26 -10.39
N GLU A 264 -19.25 21.72 -11.06
CA GLU A 264 -19.20 21.51 -12.52
C GLU A 264 -19.99 20.26 -12.98
N GLN A 265 -20.84 19.68 -12.14
CA GLN A 265 -21.72 18.55 -12.43
C GLN A 265 -20.98 17.23 -12.76
N LEU A 266 -19.74 17.05 -12.34
CA LEU A 266 -19.06 15.76 -12.45
C LEU A 266 -19.58 14.78 -11.39
N THR A 267 -19.68 13.50 -11.77
CA THR A 267 -20.01 12.46 -10.80
C THR A 267 -18.86 12.22 -9.83
N ASP A 268 -19.16 11.80 -8.59
CA ASP A 268 -18.14 11.47 -7.59
C ASP A 268 -17.12 10.43 -8.12
N ARG A 269 -17.56 9.50 -8.97
CA ARG A 269 -16.68 8.51 -9.61
C ARG A 269 -15.69 9.16 -10.57
N ASP A 270 -16.11 10.16 -11.33
CA ASP A 270 -15.24 10.87 -12.27
C ASP A 270 -14.27 11.78 -11.52
N ILE A 271 -14.74 12.45 -10.47
CA ILE A 271 -13.89 13.25 -9.57
C ILE A 271 -12.81 12.36 -8.94
N MET A 272 -13.17 11.17 -8.44
CA MET A 272 -12.22 10.19 -7.91
C MET A 272 -11.16 9.76 -8.95
N ARG A 273 -11.55 9.60 -10.22
CA ARG A 273 -10.59 9.29 -11.31
C ARG A 273 -9.60 10.42 -11.54
N CYS A 274 -10.10 11.65 -11.58
CA CYS A 274 -9.23 12.83 -11.70
C CYS A 274 -8.28 12.96 -10.51
N LEU A 275 -8.78 12.82 -9.29
CA LEU A 275 -7.97 12.89 -8.08
C LEU A 275 -6.88 11.81 -8.05
N LYS A 276 -7.18 10.57 -8.46
CA LYS A 276 -6.16 9.53 -8.57
C LYS A 276 -5.04 9.93 -9.54
N ARG A 277 -5.36 10.60 -10.63
CA ARG A 277 -4.35 11.10 -11.58
C ARG A 277 -3.47 12.20 -10.96
N HIS A 278 -4.07 13.13 -10.20
CA HIS A 278 -3.31 14.15 -9.47
C HIS A 278 -2.39 13.53 -8.42
N VAL A 279 -2.91 12.60 -7.62
CA VAL A 279 -2.12 11.85 -6.63
C VAL A 279 -0.99 11.06 -7.31
N ALA A 280 -1.22 10.46 -8.48
CA ALA A 280 -0.17 9.77 -9.24
C ALA A 280 0.97 10.72 -9.64
N ASN A 281 0.67 11.99 -10.00
CA ASN A 281 1.70 12.97 -10.29
C ASN A 281 2.52 13.36 -9.05
N GLU A 282 1.87 13.49 -7.89
CA GLU A 282 2.56 13.76 -6.61
C GLU A 282 3.46 12.59 -6.21
N VAL A 283 2.95 11.36 -6.34
CA VAL A 283 3.71 10.14 -6.07
C VAL A 283 4.90 10.01 -7.01
N TYR A 284 4.72 10.27 -8.30
CA TYR A 284 5.82 10.24 -9.27
C TYR A 284 6.92 11.24 -8.90
N ALA A 285 6.55 12.47 -8.52
CA ALA A 285 7.53 13.46 -8.08
C ALA A 285 8.28 13.01 -6.81
N ALA A 286 7.59 12.37 -5.87
CA ALA A 286 8.20 11.83 -4.66
C ALA A 286 9.11 10.62 -4.94
N LEU A 287 8.75 9.76 -5.90
CA LEU A 287 9.58 8.62 -6.32
C LEU A 287 10.92 9.04 -6.91
N LEU A 288 10.95 10.14 -7.68
CA LEU A 288 12.17 10.67 -8.30
C LEU A 288 13.03 11.53 -7.37
N ASN A 289 12.48 11.97 -6.24
CA ASN A 289 13.17 12.86 -5.31
C ASN A 289 13.13 12.28 -3.88
N PRO A 290 13.82 11.16 -3.62
CA PRO A 290 13.95 10.63 -2.28
C PRO A 290 14.74 11.60 -1.40
N ALA A 291 14.16 12.01 -0.26
CA ALA A 291 14.88 12.74 0.76
C ALA A 291 15.65 11.75 1.65
N ALA A 292 16.68 12.24 2.34
CA ALA A 292 17.31 11.46 3.41
C ALA A 292 16.33 11.29 4.58
N ASP A 293 16.40 10.14 5.25
CA ASP A 293 15.63 9.88 6.48
C ASP A 293 16.21 10.74 7.64
N ASN A 294 15.32 11.33 8.42
CA ASN A 294 15.70 12.09 9.62
C ASN A 294 15.20 11.38 10.90
N PRO A 295 16.05 10.60 11.58
CA PRO A 295 15.67 9.89 12.80
C PRO A 295 15.24 10.81 13.94
N ALA A 296 15.91 11.96 14.12
CA ALA A 296 15.62 12.89 15.21
C ALA A 296 14.18 13.43 15.16
N GLY A 297 13.63 13.65 13.98
CA GLY A 297 12.22 14.02 13.85
C GLY A 297 11.26 12.91 14.34
N ARG A 298 11.65 11.64 14.23
CA ARG A 298 10.85 10.53 14.76
C ARG A 298 10.90 10.44 16.28
N GLU A 299 12.06 10.71 16.86
CA GLU A 299 12.25 10.79 18.31
C GLU A 299 11.37 11.91 18.88
N LEU A 300 11.37 13.08 18.25
CA LEU A 300 10.47 14.19 18.58
C LEU A 300 9.00 13.76 18.54
N ARG A 301 8.60 13.00 17.54
CA ARG A 301 7.24 12.44 17.45
C ARG A 301 6.93 11.50 18.61
N ALA A 302 7.84 10.58 18.93
CA ALA A 302 7.68 9.63 20.04
C ALA A 302 7.52 10.40 21.36
N HIS A 303 8.35 11.40 21.60
CA HIS A 303 8.28 12.27 22.79
C HIS A 303 6.91 12.98 22.88
N ARG A 304 6.47 13.64 21.80
CA ARG A 304 5.15 14.29 21.77
C ARG A 304 3.99 13.32 22.03
N GLN A 305 4.06 12.11 21.48
CA GLN A 305 3.02 11.08 21.67
C GLN A 305 3.01 10.56 23.11
N ALA A 306 4.17 10.41 23.74
CA ALA A 306 4.28 9.99 25.15
C ALA A 306 3.62 11.01 26.09
N ILE A 307 3.72 12.30 25.78
CA ILE A 307 3.06 13.39 26.54
C ILE A 307 1.56 13.51 26.19
N GLY A 308 1.09 12.85 25.11
CA GLY A 308 -0.32 12.89 24.70
C GLY A 308 -0.74 14.15 23.92
N ILE A 309 0.21 14.96 23.44
CA ILE A 309 -0.10 16.22 22.74
C ILE A 309 -0.45 15.95 21.26
N PRO A 310 -1.61 16.43 20.76
CA PRO A 310 -1.92 16.40 19.34
C PRO A 310 -0.93 17.25 18.52
N ILE A 311 -0.52 16.75 17.36
CA ILE A 311 0.41 17.48 16.48
C ILE A 311 -0.14 18.85 16.04
N SER A 312 -1.46 18.98 15.89
CA SER A 312 -2.10 20.25 15.56
C SER A 312 -1.92 21.31 16.66
N VAL A 313 -1.95 20.89 17.92
CA VAL A 313 -1.73 21.76 19.07
C VAL A 313 -0.27 22.22 19.10
N LEU A 314 0.68 21.32 18.97
CA LEU A 314 2.10 21.66 18.91
C LEU A 314 2.43 22.57 17.71
N ALA A 315 1.86 22.29 16.54
CA ALA A 315 2.06 23.14 15.35
C ALA A 315 1.53 24.56 15.56
N ALA A 316 0.37 24.69 16.19
CA ALA A 316 -0.22 25.99 16.53
C ALA A 316 0.63 26.75 17.55
N SER A 317 1.12 26.11 18.61
CA SER A 317 1.98 26.73 19.63
C SER A 317 3.32 27.22 19.06
N LEU A 318 3.84 26.52 18.07
CA LEU A 318 5.08 26.89 17.37
C LEU A 318 4.87 27.92 16.26
N GLY A 319 3.62 28.27 15.92
CA GLY A 319 3.30 29.17 14.82
C GLY A 319 3.71 28.62 13.44
N VAL A 320 3.67 27.29 13.25
CA VAL A 320 4.06 26.67 11.99
C VAL A 320 2.92 25.89 11.34
N PRO A 321 2.88 25.79 10.01
CA PRO A 321 1.90 24.95 9.34
C PRO A 321 2.00 23.49 9.78
N TYR A 322 0.84 22.86 10.05
CA TYR A 322 0.75 21.43 10.40
C TYR A 322 1.61 20.51 9.53
N GLN A 323 1.60 20.73 8.22
CA GLN A 323 2.36 19.91 7.27
C GLN A 323 3.88 20.07 7.41
N ARG A 324 4.37 21.23 7.87
CA ARG A 324 5.81 21.44 8.12
C ARG A 324 6.28 20.60 9.31
N LEU A 325 5.54 20.68 10.44
CA LEU A 325 5.84 19.88 11.62
C LEU A 325 5.66 18.37 11.34
N ARG A 326 4.60 17.99 10.63
CA ARG A 326 4.37 16.60 10.24
C ARG A 326 5.53 16.02 9.42
N ARG A 327 6.08 16.76 8.44
CA ARG A 327 7.22 16.29 7.64
C ARG A 327 8.49 16.10 8.48
N LEU A 328 8.71 16.95 9.46
CA LEU A 328 9.78 16.81 10.43
C LEU A 328 9.58 15.52 11.27
N GLU A 329 8.42 15.36 11.91
CA GLU A 329 8.13 14.24 12.79
C GLU A 329 8.10 12.86 12.11
N ILE A 330 7.77 12.78 10.83
CA ILE A 330 7.86 11.51 10.09
C ILE A 330 9.25 11.25 9.50
N GLY A 331 10.21 12.15 9.73
CA GLY A 331 11.59 11.99 9.30
C GLY A 331 11.83 12.24 7.81
N THR A 332 10.91 12.91 7.09
CA THR A 332 11.02 13.14 5.64
C THR A 332 11.61 14.50 5.26
N ARG A 333 11.85 15.34 6.24
CA ARG A 333 12.50 16.64 6.07
C ARG A 333 13.26 17.00 7.34
N ALA A 334 14.55 17.24 7.20
CA ALA A 334 15.33 17.84 8.27
C ALA A 334 14.99 19.34 8.37
N ASP A 335 14.74 19.82 9.58
CA ASP A 335 14.51 21.21 9.92
C ASP A 335 15.05 21.43 11.35
N PRO A 336 16.40 21.55 11.52
CA PRO A 336 17.03 21.56 12.84
C PRO A 336 16.53 22.68 13.76
N GLU A 337 16.19 23.84 13.19
CA GLU A 337 15.64 24.94 13.96
C GLU A 337 14.25 24.64 14.49
N LEU A 338 13.38 24.11 13.64
CA LEU A 338 12.03 23.69 14.06
C LEU A 338 12.09 22.52 15.06
N GLU A 339 13.00 21.58 14.86
CA GLU A 339 13.24 20.45 15.75
C GLU A 339 13.63 20.92 17.15
N ARG A 340 14.64 21.79 17.26
CA ARG A 340 15.05 22.39 18.51
C ARG A 340 13.90 23.13 19.22
N ARG A 341 13.16 23.96 18.50
CA ARG A 341 11.99 24.69 19.05
C ARG A 341 10.91 23.75 19.53
N ALA A 342 10.62 22.69 18.79
CA ALA A 342 9.62 21.70 19.15
C ALA A 342 10.04 20.88 20.38
N THR A 343 11.31 20.48 20.48
CA THR A 343 11.86 19.79 21.66
C THR A 343 11.70 20.66 22.90
N ILE A 344 12.17 21.92 22.85
CA ILE A 344 12.02 22.87 23.97
C ILE A 344 10.56 23.03 24.40
N ALA A 345 9.64 23.14 23.44
CA ALA A 345 8.22 23.26 23.75
C ALA A 345 7.62 22.02 24.41
N LEU A 346 8.07 20.83 24.04
CA LEU A 346 7.63 19.58 24.64
C LEU A 346 8.24 19.37 26.02
N ASP A 347 9.53 19.67 26.21
CA ASP A 347 10.21 19.57 27.50
C ASP A 347 9.60 20.51 28.54
N ALA A 348 9.15 21.69 28.12
CA ALA A 348 8.46 22.65 29.00
C ALA A 348 7.07 22.15 29.48
N ILE A 349 6.46 21.20 28.78
CA ILE A 349 5.15 20.63 29.10
C ILE A 349 5.29 19.27 29.84
N SER A 350 6.43 18.60 29.67
CA SER A 350 6.70 17.35 30.39
C SER A 350 6.80 17.60 31.89
N PRO A 351 6.08 16.86 32.76
CA PRO A 351 6.31 16.96 34.19
C PRO A 351 7.77 16.58 34.50
N PRO A 352 8.41 17.22 35.51
CA PRO A 352 9.75 16.86 35.87
C PRO A 352 9.81 15.36 36.24
N GLN A 353 10.71 14.63 35.59
CA GLN A 353 10.96 13.24 35.97
C GLN A 353 11.47 13.30 37.41
N THR A 354 10.63 12.93 38.37
CA THR A 354 11.05 12.65 39.73
C THR A 354 12.00 11.47 39.67
N ALA A 355 13.26 11.74 40.01
CA ALA A 355 14.33 10.78 40.14
C ALA A 355 14.04 9.74 41.23
#